data_2ba873cfa64a1ddba8e041c1e859d50c
#
_entry.id   2ba873cfa64a1ddba8e041c1e859d50c
#
_cell.length_a   1.000
_cell.length_b   1.000
_cell.length_c   1.000
_cell.angle_alpha   90.00
_cell.angle_beta   90.00
_cell.angle_gamma   90.00
#
_symmetry.space_group_name_H-M   'P 1'
#
loop_
_entity.id
_entity.type
_entity.pdbx_description
1 polymer ?
#
loop_
_entity_poly.entity_id
_entity_poly.type
_entity_poly.pdbx_seq_one_letter_code
_entity_poly.pdbx_strand_id
1 'polypeptide(L)'
;YIRQCLNNFADNSNVIQLTSAEFTGPLHFVQFWLDVIAEWETETGKKAKVALSTTKDVQDAILADPKRAAVVDIIDIRYWHYKTDGIFAPEGGKNMAPRQHMRKMKVGKGTFTEAYKAVNEYRQKFPQKAVTFYAQNYPAMGWAVFMAGGSCPVIPCTDKAFLKDAAAMEVEETNTDEYKKMVKSDIGSIIYSKSGTEIPVQLSSGKYVLKYIHPASGKIETINKSLKINGLYNLKVPDKKEGIYWFHKL
;
A
#
# COMPACT_ATOMS: atom_id res chain seq x y z
N TYR A 1 -6.72 27.58 14.30
CA TYR A 1 -5.56 27.03 13.58
C TYR A 1 -5.99 26.11 12.44
N ILE A 2 -6.77 25.03 12.67
CA ILE A 2 -7.18 24.05 11.65
C ILE A 2 -7.83 24.72 10.45
N ARG A 3 -8.88 25.53 10.67
CA ARG A 3 -9.60 26.25 9.62
C ARG A 3 -8.68 27.22 8.85
N GLN A 4 -7.71 27.85 9.51
CA GLN A 4 -6.76 28.72 8.82
C GLN A 4 -5.85 27.92 7.87
N CYS A 5 -5.38 26.74 8.27
CA CYS A 5 -4.62 25.86 7.38
C CYS A 5 -5.47 25.43 6.17
N LEU A 6 -6.71 25.03 6.41
CA LEU A 6 -7.64 24.65 5.34
C LEU A 6 -7.87 25.79 4.34
N ASN A 7 -8.11 27.01 4.84
CA ASN A 7 -8.32 28.20 4.00
C ASN A 7 -7.08 28.54 3.16
N ASN A 8 -5.90 28.46 3.76
CA ASN A 8 -4.64 28.77 3.06
C ASN A 8 -4.36 27.83 1.88
N PHE A 9 -4.85 26.62 1.92
CA PHE A 9 -4.61 25.59 0.90
C PHE A 9 -5.87 25.15 0.15
N ALA A 10 -6.99 25.85 0.36
CA ALA A 10 -8.30 25.49 -0.17
C ALA A 10 -8.36 25.31 -1.69
N ASP A 11 -7.55 26.07 -2.43
CA ASP A 11 -7.48 26.05 -3.90
C ASP A 11 -6.31 25.20 -4.44
N ASN A 12 -5.59 24.49 -3.57
CA ASN A 12 -4.48 23.64 -3.93
C ASN A 12 -4.90 22.17 -3.99
N SER A 13 -5.04 21.61 -5.19
CA SER A 13 -5.43 20.20 -5.38
C SER A 13 -4.36 19.18 -5.00
N ASN A 14 -3.11 19.60 -4.82
CA ASN A 14 -1.94 18.78 -4.52
C ASN A 14 -1.48 18.83 -3.07
N VAL A 15 -2.30 19.36 -2.16
CA VAL A 15 -2.02 19.41 -0.72
C VAL A 15 -2.82 18.34 0.00
N ILE A 16 -2.14 17.60 0.87
CA ILE A 16 -2.74 16.62 1.78
C ILE A 16 -2.69 17.19 3.19
N GLN A 17 -3.85 17.23 3.86
CA GLN A 17 -3.98 17.60 5.26
C GLN A 17 -3.69 16.38 6.12
N LEU A 18 -2.69 16.46 6.99
CA LEU A 18 -2.31 15.40 7.89
C LEU A 18 -2.52 15.84 9.33
N THR A 19 -3.04 14.97 10.20
CA THR A 19 -3.30 15.26 11.62
C THR A 19 -2.09 15.88 12.30
N SER A 20 -0.94 15.27 12.13
CA SER A 20 0.38 15.75 12.60
C SER A 20 1.45 14.74 12.17
N ALA A 21 2.69 15.18 12.06
CA ALA A 21 3.82 14.25 12.03
C ALA A 21 3.99 13.60 13.41
N GLU A 22 4.20 12.29 13.44
CA GLU A 22 4.48 11.54 14.67
C GLU A 22 3.38 11.67 15.74
N PHE A 23 2.11 11.68 15.32
CA PHE A 23 0.99 11.83 16.24
C PHE A 23 0.65 10.50 16.92
N THR A 24 0.81 10.49 18.25
CA THR A 24 0.41 9.40 19.15
C THR A 24 -0.63 9.86 20.17
N GLY A 25 -1.33 10.93 19.86
CA GLY A 25 -2.32 11.57 20.72
C GLY A 25 -3.61 10.76 20.87
N PRO A 26 -4.54 11.24 21.70
CA PRO A 26 -5.76 10.51 22.02
C PRO A 26 -6.81 10.60 20.90
N LEU A 27 -7.70 9.62 20.90
CA LEU A 27 -8.80 9.48 19.93
C LEU A 27 -9.65 10.75 19.81
N HIS A 28 -10.04 11.35 20.95
CA HIS A 28 -10.93 12.54 20.94
C HIS A 28 -10.32 13.76 20.22
N PHE A 29 -9.00 13.89 20.20
CA PHE A 29 -8.35 14.95 19.42
C PHE A 29 -8.50 14.72 17.92
N VAL A 30 -8.32 13.48 17.46
CA VAL A 30 -8.50 13.13 16.03
C VAL A 30 -9.96 13.30 15.61
N GLN A 31 -10.89 12.90 16.47
CA GLN A 31 -12.32 13.12 16.26
C GLN A 31 -12.63 14.59 16.09
N PHE A 32 -12.18 15.44 17.02
CA PHE A 32 -12.34 16.90 16.94
C PHE A 32 -11.74 17.47 15.64
N TRP A 33 -10.52 17.04 15.28
CA TRP A 33 -9.85 17.51 14.07
C TRP A 33 -10.64 17.19 12.81
N LEU A 34 -11.16 15.95 12.69
CA LEU A 34 -11.97 15.52 11.55
C LEU A 34 -13.34 16.22 11.55
N ASP A 35 -13.97 16.43 12.71
CA ASP A 35 -15.24 17.14 12.81
C ASP A 35 -15.11 18.60 12.33
N VAL A 36 -14.01 19.29 12.69
CA VAL A 36 -13.72 20.64 12.19
C VAL A 36 -13.51 20.67 10.67
N ILE A 37 -12.89 19.65 10.09
CA ILE A 37 -12.72 19.55 8.63
C ILE A 37 -14.09 19.34 7.97
N ALA A 38 -14.92 18.42 8.48
CA ALA A 38 -16.26 18.14 7.96
C ALA A 38 -17.17 19.40 7.98
N GLU A 39 -17.11 20.15 9.07
CA GLU A 39 -17.81 21.45 9.19
C GLU A 39 -17.33 22.45 8.14
N TRP A 40 -16.00 22.61 8.02
CA TRP A 40 -15.42 23.52 7.03
C TRP A 40 -15.78 23.13 5.58
N GLU A 41 -15.76 21.84 5.25
CA GLU A 41 -16.19 21.34 3.94
C GLU A 41 -17.66 21.66 3.66
N THR A 42 -18.52 21.50 4.69
CA THR A 42 -19.96 21.81 4.56
C THR A 42 -20.21 23.30 4.36
N GLU A 43 -19.52 24.15 5.11
CA GLU A 43 -19.68 25.60 5.04
C GLU A 43 -19.14 26.21 3.74
N THR A 44 -18.03 25.68 3.23
CA THR A 44 -17.34 26.27 2.07
C THR A 44 -17.68 25.59 0.74
N GLY A 45 -18.25 24.40 0.76
CA GLY A 45 -18.44 23.54 -0.42
C GLY A 45 -17.12 23.00 -1.01
N LYS A 46 -15.97 23.25 -0.38
CA LYS A 46 -14.66 22.77 -0.80
C LYS A 46 -14.36 21.40 -0.17
N LYS A 47 -13.40 20.68 -0.74
CA LYS A 47 -12.94 19.39 -0.22
C LYS A 47 -11.45 19.43 0.11
N ALA A 48 -11.09 18.99 1.31
CA ALA A 48 -9.71 18.72 1.69
C ALA A 48 -9.31 17.29 1.32
N LYS A 49 -8.04 17.06 1.01
CA LYS A 49 -7.47 15.71 0.95
C LYS A 49 -6.90 15.35 2.31
N VAL A 50 -7.53 14.41 2.98
CA VAL A 50 -7.25 14.11 4.39
C VAL A 50 -6.54 12.77 4.54
N ALA A 51 -5.36 12.79 5.20
CA ALA A 51 -4.62 11.59 5.57
C ALA A 51 -4.72 11.33 7.08
N LEU A 52 -5.14 10.11 7.43
CA LEU A 52 -5.20 9.63 8.80
C LEU A 52 -3.90 8.88 9.15
N SER A 53 -3.03 9.52 9.91
CA SER A 53 -1.73 8.99 10.32
C SER A 53 -1.65 8.94 11.85
N THR A 54 -2.16 7.88 12.44
CA THR A 54 -2.30 7.72 13.89
C THR A 54 -1.82 6.34 14.35
N THR A 55 -1.90 6.06 15.66
CA THR A 55 -1.74 4.69 16.18
C THR A 55 -2.90 3.80 15.70
N LYS A 56 -2.69 2.49 15.67
CA LYS A 56 -3.67 1.55 15.08
C LYS A 56 -5.04 1.59 15.75
N ASP A 57 -5.07 1.65 17.08
CA ASP A 57 -6.31 1.73 17.86
C ASP A 57 -7.15 2.96 17.52
N VAL A 58 -6.48 4.11 17.42
CA VAL A 58 -7.14 5.37 17.01
C VAL A 58 -7.56 5.30 15.54
N GLN A 59 -6.71 4.77 14.67
CA GLN A 59 -7.00 4.60 13.25
C GLN A 59 -8.23 3.71 13.03
N ASP A 60 -8.26 2.55 13.69
CA ASP A 60 -9.39 1.62 13.57
C ASP A 60 -10.68 2.22 14.15
N ALA A 61 -10.61 2.91 15.29
CA ALA A 61 -11.77 3.57 15.89
C ALA A 61 -12.36 4.69 14.99
N ILE A 62 -11.52 5.49 14.34
CA ILE A 62 -11.98 6.51 13.38
C ILE A 62 -12.61 5.86 12.14
N LEU A 63 -11.98 4.83 11.60
CA LEU A 63 -12.48 4.15 10.40
C LEU A 63 -13.74 3.32 10.65
N ALA A 64 -14.00 2.92 11.90
CA ALA A 64 -15.24 2.26 12.32
C ALA A 64 -16.43 3.25 12.45
N ASP A 65 -16.17 4.56 12.53
CA ASP A 65 -17.20 5.59 12.56
C ASP A 65 -17.49 6.07 11.12
N PRO A 66 -18.64 5.74 10.52
CA PRO A 66 -18.92 6.09 9.12
C PRO A 66 -18.86 7.59 8.82
N LYS A 67 -19.27 8.43 9.79
CA LYS A 67 -19.25 9.89 9.64
C LYS A 67 -17.83 10.42 9.49
N ARG A 68 -16.91 9.98 10.35
CA ARG A 68 -15.51 10.42 10.33
C ARG A 68 -14.70 9.70 9.26
N ALA A 69 -15.00 8.42 9.02
CA ALA A 69 -14.40 7.69 7.91
C ALA A 69 -14.64 8.35 6.56
N ALA A 70 -15.82 8.99 6.36
CA ALA A 70 -16.13 9.70 5.12
C ALA A 70 -15.24 10.92 4.85
N VAL A 71 -14.63 11.50 5.88
CA VAL A 71 -13.70 12.65 5.77
C VAL A 71 -12.29 12.18 5.38
N VAL A 72 -11.93 10.93 5.66
CA VAL A 72 -10.60 10.38 5.42
C VAL A 72 -10.47 9.88 3.98
N ASP A 73 -9.51 10.39 3.21
CA ASP A 73 -9.18 9.91 1.86
C ASP A 73 -8.03 8.89 1.86
N ILE A 74 -7.08 9.07 2.78
CA ILE A 74 -5.81 8.32 2.82
C ILE A 74 -5.62 7.71 4.19
N ILE A 75 -5.36 6.42 4.24
CA ILE A 75 -4.95 5.69 5.43
C ILE A 75 -3.44 5.58 5.41
N ASP A 76 -2.75 6.30 6.31
CA ASP A 76 -1.28 6.34 6.36
C ASP A 76 -0.77 5.48 7.53
N ILE A 77 -0.23 4.32 7.20
CA ILE A 77 0.33 3.37 8.17
C ILE A 77 1.77 3.79 8.49
N ARG A 78 1.96 4.44 9.63
CA ARG A 78 3.25 5.02 10.01
C ARG A 78 3.68 4.70 11.43
N TYR A 79 2.76 4.59 12.36
CA TYR A 79 3.07 4.50 13.80
C TYR A 79 2.77 3.15 14.41
N TRP A 80 2.51 2.15 13.59
CA TRP A 80 2.35 0.77 13.97
C TRP A 80 2.82 -0.16 12.84
N HIS A 81 3.09 -1.41 13.13
CA HIS A 81 3.43 -2.43 12.14
C HIS A 81 3.18 -3.83 12.70
N TYR A 82 2.98 -4.78 11.82
CA TYR A 82 2.94 -6.17 12.20
C TYR A 82 4.34 -6.71 12.52
N LYS A 83 4.38 -7.74 13.37
CA LYS A 83 5.53 -8.57 13.69
C LYS A 83 5.15 -10.03 13.56
N THR A 84 6.14 -10.91 13.54
CA THR A 84 5.94 -12.37 13.47
C THR A 84 5.07 -12.88 14.64
N ASP A 85 5.24 -12.31 15.83
CA ASP A 85 4.59 -12.71 17.08
C ASP A 85 3.46 -11.77 17.53
N GLY A 86 2.98 -10.89 16.63
CA GLY A 86 1.92 -9.96 16.98
C GLY A 86 1.95 -8.63 16.27
N ILE A 87 1.61 -7.57 17.00
CA ILE A 87 1.58 -6.21 16.46
C ILE A 87 2.34 -5.26 17.38
N PHE A 88 3.18 -4.42 16.79
CA PHE A 88 3.67 -3.24 17.46
C PHE A 88 2.68 -2.10 17.21
N ALA A 89 1.86 -1.81 18.20
CA ALA A 89 0.86 -0.76 18.14
C ALA A 89 0.81 -0.04 19.48
N PRO A 90 1.53 1.07 19.65
CA PRO A 90 1.40 1.87 20.86
C PRO A 90 -0.03 2.39 20.95
N GLU A 91 -0.55 2.48 22.17
CA GLU A 91 -1.88 3.04 22.41
C GLU A 91 -1.89 4.55 22.18
N GLY A 92 -2.97 5.05 21.58
CA GLY A 92 -3.23 6.47 21.44
C GLY A 92 -3.34 7.16 22.81
N GLY A 93 -2.83 8.38 22.89
CA GLY A 93 -2.84 9.16 24.13
C GLY A 93 -1.70 8.89 25.10
N LYS A 94 -0.81 7.96 24.81
CA LYS A 94 0.40 7.72 25.65
C LYS A 94 1.47 8.81 25.52
N ASN A 95 1.27 9.81 24.66
CA ASN A 95 2.17 10.96 24.46
C ASN A 95 3.66 10.57 24.43
N MET A 96 3.98 9.52 23.69
CA MET A 96 5.37 9.16 23.50
C MET A 96 6.07 10.27 22.72
N ALA A 97 7.19 10.76 23.23
CA ALA A 97 8.02 11.68 22.47
C ALA A 97 8.39 11.03 21.13
N PRO A 98 8.42 11.79 20.01
CA PRO A 98 8.72 11.30 18.68
C PRO A 98 9.94 10.37 18.61
N ARG A 99 11.03 10.76 19.31
CA ARG A 99 12.26 9.94 19.37
C ARG A 99 12.07 8.61 20.11
N GLN A 100 11.19 8.53 21.10
CA GLN A 100 10.88 7.28 21.81
C GLN A 100 10.05 6.36 20.96
N HIS A 101 9.08 6.91 20.23
CA HIS A 101 8.25 6.18 19.28
C HIS A 101 9.11 5.57 18.18
N MET A 102 9.93 6.37 17.49
CA MET A 102 10.81 5.91 16.42
C MET A 102 11.82 4.86 16.88
N ARG A 103 12.37 4.96 18.08
CA ARG A 103 13.26 3.94 18.65
C ARG A 103 12.56 2.60 18.88
N LYS A 104 11.31 2.60 19.28
CA LYS A 104 10.51 1.40 19.53
C LYS A 104 10.00 0.78 18.25
N MET A 105 9.62 1.57 17.28
CA MET A 105 9.00 1.13 16.03
C MET A 105 9.91 0.21 15.20
N LYS A 106 11.19 0.53 15.07
CA LYS A 106 12.20 -0.27 14.32
C LYS A 106 11.65 -0.92 13.04
N VAL A 107 10.88 -0.17 12.27
CA VAL A 107 10.20 -0.62 11.04
C VAL A 107 11.16 -1.32 10.07
N GLY A 108 12.43 -0.94 10.09
CA GLY A 108 13.48 -1.55 9.28
C GLY A 108 13.80 -3.02 9.56
N LYS A 109 13.17 -3.60 10.57
CA LYS A 109 13.23 -5.04 10.85
C LYS A 109 11.96 -5.79 10.42
N GLY A 110 10.99 -5.10 9.84
CA GLY A 110 9.80 -5.71 9.29
C GLY A 110 10.12 -6.57 8.06
N THR A 111 9.28 -7.55 7.80
CA THR A 111 9.37 -8.44 6.64
C THR A 111 8.42 -8.00 5.54
N PHE A 112 8.62 -8.54 4.33
CA PHE A 112 7.67 -8.39 3.21
C PHE A 112 6.25 -8.80 3.61
N THR A 113 6.09 -9.96 4.25
CA THR A 113 4.79 -10.49 4.67
C THR A 113 4.07 -9.57 5.64
N GLU A 114 4.79 -8.99 6.60
CA GLU A 114 4.22 -8.07 7.60
C GLU A 114 3.75 -6.76 6.98
N ALA A 115 4.54 -6.18 6.07
CA ALA A 115 4.17 -4.97 5.34
C ALA A 115 2.99 -5.22 4.39
N TYR A 116 3.01 -6.34 3.65
CA TYR A 116 1.91 -6.76 2.80
C TYR A 116 0.60 -6.88 3.59
N LYS A 117 0.63 -7.63 4.71
CA LYS A 117 -0.53 -7.84 5.59
C LYS A 117 -1.14 -6.51 6.06
N ALA A 118 -0.30 -5.56 6.52
CA ALA A 118 -0.77 -4.28 7.02
C ALA A 118 -1.50 -3.45 5.95
N VAL A 119 -0.95 -3.39 4.75
CA VAL A 119 -1.56 -2.65 3.63
C VAL A 119 -2.81 -3.36 3.12
N ASN A 120 -2.73 -4.68 2.91
CA ASN A 120 -3.83 -5.48 2.37
C ASN A 120 -5.07 -5.43 3.28
N GLU A 121 -4.90 -5.44 4.61
CA GLU A 121 -5.99 -5.31 5.58
C GLU A 121 -6.88 -4.10 5.29
N TYR A 122 -6.28 -2.93 5.09
CA TYR A 122 -7.05 -1.71 4.85
C TYR A 122 -7.51 -1.58 3.40
N ARG A 123 -6.75 -2.09 2.44
CA ARG A 123 -7.18 -2.13 1.04
C ARG A 123 -8.46 -2.94 0.85
N GLN A 124 -8.59 -4.07 1.58
CA GLN A 124 -9.80 -4.88 1.52
C GLN A 124 -10.98 -4.24 2.23
N LYS A 125 -10.75 -3.70 3.44
CA LYS A 125 -11.80 -3.06 4.23
C LYS A 125 -12.29 -1.74 3.60
N PHE A 126 -11.39 -1.00 2.94
CA PHE A 126 -11.65 0.34 2.41
C PHE A 126 -11.08 0.50 0.99
N PRO A 127 -11.61 -0.24 -0.01
CA PRO A 127 -11.06 -0.27 -1.37
C PRO A 127 -11.04 1.09 -2.07
N GLN A 128 -11.92 2.01 -1.66
CA GLN A 128 -12.02 3.37 -2.19
C GLN A 128 -10.99 4.35 -1.60
N LYS A 129 -10.26 3.97 -0.54
CA LYS A 129 -9.26 4.83 0.10
C LYS A 129 -7.84 4.48 -0.37
N ALA A 130 -7.00 5.51 -0.50
CA ALA A 130 -5.58 5.27 -0.66
C ALA A 130 -4.99 4.71 0.65
N VAL A 131 -4.07 3.76 0.54
CA VAL A 131 -3.35 3.21 1.70
C VAL A 131 -1.87 3.39 1.47
N THR A 132 -1.21 4.14 2.35
CA THR A 132 0.23 4.35 2.32
C THR A 132 0.91 3.65 3.49
N PHE A 133 2.17 3.25 3.29
CA PHE A 133 2.97 2.62 4.33
C PHE A 133 4.38 3.22 4.34
N TYR A 134 4.90 3.52 5.50
CA TYR A 134 6.24 4.09 5.64
C TYR A 134 7.33 3.04 5.34
N ALA A 135 7.70 2.94 4.08
CA ALA A 135 8.65 1.94 3.57
C ALA A 135 9.87 2.54 2.86
N GLN A 136 10.09 3.84 2.99
CA GLN A 136 11.00 4.62 2.14
C GLN A 136 12.44 4.11 2.07
N ASN A 137 12.94 3.53 3.16
CA ASN A 137 14.34 3.07 3.25
C ASN A 137 14.50 1.56 3.07
N TYR A 138 13.44 0.85 2.64
CA TYR A 138 13.41 -0.60 2.61
C TYR A 138 12.81 -1.10 1.29
N PRO A 139 13.63 -1.34 0.24
CA PRO A 139 13.14 -1.73 -1.09
C PRO A 139 12.21 -2.97 -1.09
N ALA A 140 12.51 -3.97 -0.25
CA ALA A 140 11.64 -5.14 -0.12
C ALA A 140 10.24 -4.78 0.38
N MET A 141 10.13 -3.81 1.29
CA MET A 141 8.83 -3.34 1.77
C MET A 141 8.09 -2.49 0.74
N GLY A 142 8.79 -1.76 -0.13
CA GLY A 142 8.19 -1.07 -1.27
C GLY A 142 7.44 -2.04 -2.18
N TRP A 143 8.03 -3.18 -2.48
CA TRP A 143 7.36 -4.24 -3.24
C TRP A 143 6.19 -4.87 -2.49
N ALA A 144 6.28 -5.02 -1.17
CA ALA A 144 5.16 -5.51 -0.36
C ALA A 144 3.96 -4.56 -0.42
N VAL A 145 4.21 -3.24 -0.28
CA VAL A 145 3.18 -2.20 -0.42
C VAL A 145 2.57 -2.22 -1.82
N PHE A 146 3.39 -2.32 -2.86
CA PHE A 146 2.95 -2.42 -4.25
C PHE A 146 2.05 -3.64 -4.48
N MET A 147 2.52 -4.82 -4.11
CA MET A 147 1.79 -6.08 -4.30
C MET A 147 0.50 -6.19 -3.48
N ALA A 148 0.39 -5.44 -2.38
CA ALA A 148 -0.83 -5.31 -1.59
C ALA A 148 -1.82 -4.26 -2.13
N GLY A 149 -1.54 -3.65 -3.30
CA GLY A 149 -2.36 -2.58 -3.87
C GLY A 149 -2.27 -1.25 -3.10
N GLY A 150 -1.18 -1.06 -2.35
CA GLY A 150 -0.93 0.20 -1.64
C GLY A 150 -0.56 1.34 -2.57
N SER A 151 -0.76 2.55 -2.07
CA SER A 151 -0.52 3.78 -2.81
C SER A 151 0.90 4.30 -2.58
N CYS A 152 1.48 4.93 -3.60
CA CYS A 152 2.81 5.54 -3.56
C CYS A 152 3.93 4.60 -3.06
N PRO A 153 4.00 3.33 -3.52
CA PRO A 153 5.06 2.43 -3.11
C PRO A 153 6.42 2.92 -3.60
N VAL A 154 7.45 2.79 -2.77
CA VAL A 154 8.83 3.10 -3.17
C VAL A 154 9.45 1.85 -3.79
N ILE A 155 9.37 1.72 -5.09
CA ILE A 155 9.94 0.63 -5.88
C ILE A 155 10.98 1.17 -6.88
N PRO A 156 12.04 0.42 -7.20
CA PRO A 156 13.09 0.89 -8.11
C PRO A 156 12.68 0.82 -9.60
N CYS A 157 11.53 0.23 -9.93
CA CYS A 157 11.04 0.08 -11.29
C CYS A 157 10.22 1.30 -11.72
N THR A 158 10.64 1.97 -12.80
CA THR A 158 9.98 3.15 -13.38
C THR A 158 9.52 2.94 -14.82
N ASP A 159 9.49 1.69 -15.31
CA ASP A 159 9.02 1.36 -16.66
C ASP A 159 7.54 1.74 -16.81
N LYS A 160 7.24 2.57 -17.83
CA LYS A 160 5.90 3.12 -18.03
C LYS A 160 4.86 2.06 -18.40
N ALA A 161 5.24 1.03 -19.15
CA ALA A 161 4.32 -0.03 -19.53
C ALA A 161 4.00 -0.91 -18.33
N PHE A 162 5.01 -1.23 -17.50
CA PHE A 162 4.82 -1.92 -16.24
C PHE A 162 3.86 -1.19 -15.30
N LEU A 163 4.09 0.10 -15.09
CA LEU A 163 3.25 0.93 -14.21
C LEU A 163 1.82 1.07 -14.75
N LYS A 164 1.65 1.15 -16.08
CA LYS A 164 0.34 1.18 -16.73
C LYS A 164 -0.44 -0.11 -16.50
N ASP A 165 0.20 -1.26 -16.70
CA ASP A 165 -0.41 -2.57 -16.44
C ASP A 165 -0.79 -2.71 -14.97
N ALA A 166 0.15 -2.38 -14.07
CA ALA A 166 -0.06 -2.44 -12.63
C ALA A 166 -1.26 -1.61 -12.16
N ALA A 167 -1.42 -0.40 -12.72
CA ALA A 167 -2.52 0.51 -12.37
C ALA A 167 -3.91 -0.05 -12.76
N ALA A 168 -3.96 -0.99 -13.71
CA ALA A 168 -5.19 -1.62 -14.16
C ALA A 168 -5.46 -2.98 -13.48
N MET A 169 -4.48 -3.53 -12.76
CA MET A 169 -4.58 -4.84 -12.10
C MET A 169 -5.16 -4.74 -10.69
N GLU A 170 -5.77 -5.82 -10.26
CA GLU A 170 -6.28 -6.00 -8.90
C GLU A 170 -5.46 -7.04 -8.14
N VAL A 171 -5.37 -6.89 -6.83
CA VAL A 171 -4.71 -7.85 -5.95
C VAL A 171 -5.54 -9.14 -5.93
N GLU A 172 -4.90 -10.26 -6.27
CA GLU A 172 -5.49 -11.57 -6.12
C GLU A 172 -5.06 -12.20 -4.78
N GLU A 173 -6.04 -12.59 -3.98
CA GLU A 173 -5.78 -13.27 -2.71
C GLU A 173 -5.06 -14.59 -2.91
N THR A 174 -4.03 -14.82 -2.11
CA THR A 174 -3.26 -16.07 -2.12
C THR A 174 -3.16 -16.63 -0.70
N ASN A 175 -3.43 -17.92 -0.55
CA ASN A 175 -3.33 -18.63 0.75
C ASN A 175 -1.88 -19.04 1.09
N THR A 176 -0.90 -18.34 0.54
CA THR A 176 0.52 -18.65 0.75
C THR A 176 1.36 -17.38 0.87
N ASP A 177 2.47 -17.47 1.58
CA ASP A 177 3.49 -16.43 1.67
C ASP A 177 4.65 -16.62 0.67
N GLU A 178 4.56 -17.67 -0.17
CA GLU A 178 5.59 -17.95 -1.17
C GLU A 178 5.49 -17.01 -2.38
N TYR A 179 4.28 -16.54 -2.68
CA TYR A 179 4.07 -15.56 -3.74
C TYR A 179 2.85 -14.68 -3.48
N LYS A 180 2.82 -13.51 -4.12
CA LYS A 180 1.67 -12.60 -4.17
C LYS A 180 1.42 -12.20 -5.62
N LYS A 181 0.14 -11.98 -5.97
CA LYS A 181 -0.27 -11.71 -7.36
C LYS A 181 -1.13 -10.46 -7.48
N MET A 182 -0.93 -9.74 -8.59
CA MET A 182 -1.88 -8.76 -9.13
C MET A 182 -2.25 -9.22 -10.54
N VAL A 183 -3.53 -9.21 -10.87
CA VAL A 183 -4.03 -9.81 -12.11
C VAL A 183 -5.09 -8.91 -12.75
N LYS A 184 -5.03 -8.82 -14.07
CA LYS A 184 -6.13 -8.45 -14.95
C LYS A 184 -6.07 -9.37 -16.16
N SER A 185 -7.00 -10.30 -16.28
CA SER A 185 -6.91 -11.45 -17.19
C SER A 185 -6.69 -11.09 -18.67
N ASP A 186 -7.17 -9.93 -19.10
CA ASP A 186 -7.05 -9.38 -20.46
C ASP A 186 -5.82 -8.46 -20.66
N ILE A 187 -5.11 -8.12 -19.59
CA ILE A 187 -3.88 -7.30 -19.60
C ILE A 187 -2.65 -8.15 -19.27
N GLY A 188 -2.73 -8.93 -18.20
CA GLY A 188 -1.62 -9.74 -17.73
C GLY A 188 -1.63 -10.02 -16.24
N SER A 189 -0.44 -10.29 -15.69
CA SER A 189 -0.23 -10.51 -14.26
C SER A 189 1.13 -10.01 -13.82
N ILE A 190 1.19 -9.50 -12.59
CA ILE A 190 2.43 -9.18 -11.89
C ILE A 190 2.50 -10.06 -10.64
N ILE A 191 3.60 -10.78 -10.48
CA ILE A 191 3.78 -11.78 -9.44
C ILE A 191 5.09 -11.50 -8.71
N TYR A 192 5.03 -11.24 -7.41
CA TYR A 192 6.18 -11.37 -6.54
C TYR A 192 6.28 -12.83 -6.11
N SER A 193 7.44 -13.45 -6.25
CA SER A 193 7.67 -14.82 -5.81
C SER A 193 8.99 -14.98 -5.10
N LYS A 194 8.99 -15.78 -4.04
CA LYS A 194 10.19 -16.41 -3.50
C LYS A 194 10.70 -17.45 -4.49
N SER A 195 11.93 -17.90 -4.32
CA SER A 195 12.59 -18.86 -5.21
C SER A 195 11.97 -20.27 -5.15
N GLY A 196 12.11 -21.04 -6.26
CA GLY A 196 11.75 -22.47 -6.29
C GLY A 196 10.24 -22.77 -6.32
N THR A 197 9.40 -21.78 -6.57
CA THR A 197 7.95 -21.92 -6.50
C THR A 197 7.34 -22.22 -7.87
N GLU A 198 6.30 -23.06 -7.92
CA GLU A 198 5.44 -23.24 -9.09
C GLU A 198 4.10 -22.52 -8.84
N ILE A 199 3.73 -21.59 -9.75
CA ILE A 199 2.63 -20.66 -9.55
C ILE A 199 1.62 -20.77 -10.69
N PRO A 200 0.36 -21.13 -10.41
CA PRO A 200 -0.70 -21.10 -11.39
C PRO A 200 -1.09 -19.64 -11.72
N VAL A 201 -1.11 -19.31 -13.01
CA VAL A 201 -1.47 -17.99 -13.51
C VAL A 201 -2.60 -18.15 -14.51
N GLN A 202 -3.78 -17.63 -14.16
CA GLN A 202 -4.95 -17.66 -15.03
C GLN A 202 -5.02 -16.37 -15.85
N LEU A 203 -4.91 -16.48 -17.17
CA LEU A 203 -4.96 -15.34 -18.09
C LEU A 203 -5.89 -15.65 -19.28
N SER A 204 -6.36 -14.61 -19.96
CA SER A 204 -7.08 -14.79 -21.21
C SER A 204 -6.18 -15.40 -22.30
N SER A 205 -6.75 -16.11 -23.24
CA SER A 205 -5.99 -16.65 -24.38
C SER A 205 -5.31 -15.53 -25.16
N GLY A 206 -4.04 -15.73 -25.50
CA GLY A 206 -3.27 -14.71 -26.22
C GLY A 206 -1.78 -14.95 -26.22
N LYS A 207 -1.06 -13.95 -26.73
CA LYS A 207 0.40 -13.89 -26.70
C LYS A 207 0.85 -12.90 -25.62
N TYR A 208 1.85 -13.29 -24.86
CA TYR A 208 2.40 -12.53 -23.76
C TYR A 208 3.92 -12.43 -23.85
N VAL A 209 4.48 -11.34 -23.37
CA VAL A 209 5.90 -11.27 -23.02
C VAL A 209 6.02 -11.57 -21.53
N LEU A 210 6.86 -12.54 -21.18
CA LEU A 210 7.22 -12.80 -19.78
C LEU A 210 8.54 -12.11 -19.47
N LYS A 211 8.50 -11.22 -18.49
CA LYS A 211 9.66 -10.45 -18.02
C LYS A 211 9.92 -10.74 -16.54
N TYR A 212 11.18 -10.64 -16.15
CA TYR A 212 11.64 -10.66 -14.78
C TYR A 212 12.14 -9.26 -14.39
N ILE A 213 11.78 -8.81 -13.21
CA ILE A 213 12.23 -7.53 -12.66
C ILE A 213 13.04 -7.82 -11.40
N HIS A 214 14.28 -7.39 -11.38
CA HIS A 214 15.17 -7.56 -10.24
C HIS A 214 14.70 -6.65 -9.08
N PRO A 215 14.36 -7.19 -7.90
CA PRO A 215 13.70 -6.41 -6.84
C PRO A 215 14.51 -5.22 -6.35
N ALA A 216 15.84 -5.38 -6.22
CA ALA A 216 16.69 -4.34 -5.66
C ALA A 216 17.05 -3.23 -6.64
N SER A 217 17.10 -3.52 -7.96
CA SER A 217 17.56 -2.56 -8.97
C SER A 217 16.46 -2.09 -9.93
N GLY A 218 15.32 -2.79 -9.99
CA GLY A 218 14.28 -2.54 -10.98
C GLY A 218 14.66 -2.92 -12.42
N LYS A 219 15.85 -3.55 -12.62
CA LYS A 219 16.29 -3.97 -13.95
C LYS A 219 15.35 -5.02 -14.50
N ILE A 220 14.89 -4.82 -15.75
CA ILE A 220 13.96 -5.71 -16.45
C ILE A 220 14.73 -6.61 -17.42
N GLU A 221 14.46 -7.91 -17.34
CA GLU A 221 15.00 -8.92 -18.25
C GLU A 221 13.83 -9.65 -18.91
N THR A 222 13.88 -9.83 -20.23
CA THR A 222 12.89 -10.62 -20.94
C THR A 222 13.22 -12.10 -20.87
N ILE A 223 12.34 -12.88 -20.24
CA ILE A 223 12.46 -14.35 -20.15
C ILE A 223 11.93 -15.00 -21.42
N ASN A 224 10.75 -14.57 -21.87
CA ASN A 224 10.13 -15.10 -23.10
C ASN A 224 9.47 -13.95 -23.88
N LYS A 225 9.83 -13.80 -25.15
CA LYS A 225 9.36 -12.71 -26.02
C LYS A 225 7.98 -12.98 -26.62
N SER A 226 7.51 -14.24 -26.65
CA SER A 226 6.24 -14.60 -27.28
C SER A 226 5.70 -15.90 -26.68
N LEU A 227 5.26 -15.81 -25.44
CA LEU A 227 4.64 -16.89 -24.70
C LEU A 227 3.16 -17.00 -25.11
N LYS A 228 2.76 -18.14 -25.68
CA LYS A 228 1.36 -18.41 -26.01
C LYS A 228 0.67 -19.03 -24.80
N ILE A 229 -0.36 -18.36 -24.29
CA ILE A 229 -1.16 -18.82 -23.15
C ILE A 229 -2.57 -19.12 -23.65
N ASN A 230 -3.16 -20.20 -23.15
CA ASN A 230 -4.53 -20.59 -23.43
C ASN A 230 -5.25 -20.92 -22.11
N GLY A 231 -5.53 -19.88 -21.33
CA GLY A 231 -6.15 -19.97 -20.01
C GLY A 231 -5.12 -20.11 -18.89
N LEU A 232 -4.88 -21.31 -18.40
CA LEU A 232 -3.95 -21.58 -17.30
C LEU A 232 -2.50 -21.74 -17.78
N TYR A 233 -1.59 -21.08 -17.10
CA TYR A 233 -0.15 -21.24 -17.27
C TYR A 233 0.54 -21.46 -15.91
N ASN A 234 1.41 -22.45 -15.81
CA ASN A 234 2.20 -22.71 -14.61
C ASN A 234 3.57 -22.04 -14.73
N LEU A 235 3.77 -20.95 -14.01
CA LEU A 235 5.07 -20.29 -13.92
C LEU A 235 5.98 -21.08 -12.99
N LYS A 236 7.11 -21.57 -13.52
CA LYS A 236 8.18 -22.20 -12.73
C LYS A 236 9.24 -21.15 -12.39
N VAL A 237 9.32 -20.79 -11.12
CA VAL A 237 10.33 -19.87 -10.62
C VAL A 237 11.62 -20.64 -10.35
N PRO A 238 12.75 -20.27 -10.97
CA PRO A 238 14.02 -20.97 -10.75
C PRO A 238 14.48 -20.84 -9.28
N ASP A 239 15.25 -21.84 -8.82
CA ASP A 239 15.93 -21.77 -7.54
C ASP A 239 16.81 -20.53 -7.43
N LYS A 240 16.79 -19.90 -6.24
CA LYS A 240 17.55 -18.66 -5.94
C LYS A 240 17.21 -17.45 -6.81
N LYS A 241 16.03 -17.45 -7.45
CA LYS A 241 15.59 -16.32 -8.29
C LYS A 241 14.30 -15.69 -7.75
N GLU A 242 14.36 -15.21 -6.50
CA GLU A 242 13.31 -14.36 -5.92
C GLU A 242 13.17 -13.08 -6.75
N GLY A 243 11.93 -12.63 -7.02
CA GLY A 243 11.70 -11.38 -7.71
C GLY A 243 10.30 -11.21 -8.28
N ILE A 244 10.19 -10.26 -9.20
CA ILE A 244 8.93 -9.90 -9.82
C ILE A 244 8.87 -10.51 -11.22
N TYR A 245 7.79 -11.20 -11.52
CA TYR A 245 7.48 -11.78 -12.82
C TYR A 245 6.29 -11.04 -13.43
N TRP A 246 6.48 -10.48 -14.61
CA TRP A 246 5.48 -9.68 -15.29
C TRP A 246 5.08 -10.31 -16.62
N PHE A 247 3.83 -10.72 -16.71
CA PHE A 247 3.16 -11.14 -17.93
C PHE A 247 2.48 -9.94 -18.57
N HIS A 248 3.01 -9.50 -19.70
CA HIS A 248 2.47 -8.37 -20.47
C HIS A 248 1.85 -8.91 -21.76
N LYS A 249 0.58 -8.61 -21.98
CA LYS A 249 -0.14 -9.03 -23.20
C LYS A 249 0.33 -8.23 -24.40
N LEU A 250 0.53 -8.89 -25.55
CA LEU A 250 0.94 -8.29 -26.82
C LEU A 250 -0.27 -7.84 -27.65
#